data_d353750bfb8005491a0baae4bd08cd5f
#
_entry.id   d353750bfb8005491a0baae4bd08cd5f
#
_cell.length_a   1.000
_cell.length_b   1.000
_cell.length_c   1.000
_cell.angle_alpha   90.00
_cell.angle_beta   90.00
_cell.angle_gamma   90.00
#
_symmetry.space_group_name_H-M   'P 1'
#
loop_
_entity.id
_entity.type
_entity.pdbx_description
1 polymer ?
#
loop_
_entity_poly.entity_id
_entity_poly.type
_entity_poly.pdbx_seq_one_letter_code
_entity_poly.pdbx_strand_id
1 'polypeptide(L)'
;MIDKDMAEILKAAGLGQDACWKHKQSGKWIIYHWACERAAAHKGIAFDPPVIIYADPAEKFATICVTGHLGDKSEWSFGEAAPYNTTQSYPFAMAEKRGKDRVILKLIGLHGMAYSEEEADDFRQAPVKNKNVKDDDWHDGPARNRSVMSNMFSQMSKDLGDCSDLGMLEGLVATSGAFLKQLQGNSPKWWDSES
;
A
#
# COMPACT_ATOMS: atom_id res chain seq x y z
N MET A 1 -21.52 0.94 -19.58
CA MET A 1 -21.63 -0.48 -19.97
C MET A 1 -20.31 -1.12 -19.61
N ILE A 2 -20.31 -2.31 -19.01
CA ILE A 2 -19.09 -3.06 -18.70
C ILE A 2 -18.44 -3.48 -20.02
N ASP A 3 -17.11 -3.41 -20.08
CA ASP A 3 -16.31 -3.91 -21.21
C ASP A 3 -16.59 -5.41 -21.43
N LYS A 4 -16.56 -5.86 -22.69
CA LYS A 4 -16.86 -7.28 -23.04
C LYS A 4 -15.89 -8.23 -22.38
N ASP A 5 -14.60 -7.91 -22.40
CA ASP A 5 -13.56 -8.74 -21.84
C ASP A 5 -13.71 -8.85 -20.29
N MET A 6 -14.00 -7.74 -19.63
CA MET A 6 -14.31 -7.74 -18.20
C MET A 6 -15.55 -8.56 -17.87
N ALA A 7 -16.60 -8.49 -18.70
CA ALA A 7 -17.82 -9.27 -18.49
C ALA A 7 -17.58 -10.78 -18.63
N GLU A 8 -16.73 -11.19 -19.58
CA GLU A 8 -16.34 -12.58 -19.76
C GLU A 8 -15.52 -13.11 -18.57
N ILE A 9 -14.59 -12.31 -18.05
CA ILE A 9 -13.80 -12.67 -16.87
C ILE A 9 -14.68 -12.79 -15.63
N LEU A 10 -15.59 -11.85 -15.39
CA LEU A 10 -16.55 -11.91 -14.30
C LEU A 10 -17.39 -13.20 -14.37
N LYS A 11 -17.95 -13.50 -15.53
CA LYS A 11 -18.73 -14.70 -15.76
C LYS A 11 -17.91 -15.96 -15.50
N ALA A 12 -16.66 -16.01 -15.99
CA ALA A 12 -15.74 -17.13 -15.75
C ALA A 12 -15.38 -17.28 -14.26
N ALA A 13 -15.43 -16.20 -13.49
CA ALA A 13 -15.25 -16.21 -12.04
C ALA A 13 -16.54 -16.48 -11.24
N GLY A 14 -17.64 -16.86 -11.91
CA GLY A 14 -18.92 -17.14 -11.27
C GLY A 14 -19.67 -15.89 -10.78
N LEU A 15 -19.38 -14.73 -11.37
CA LEU A 15 -19.92 -13.43 -10.99
C LEU A 15 -20.85 -12.86 -12.06
N GLY A 16 -21.89 -12.13 -11.61
CA GLY A 16 -22.77 -11.34 -12.45
C GLY A 16 -22.34 -9.87 -12.55
N GLN A 17 -23.11 -9.08 -13.28
CA GLN A 17 -22.89 -7.64 -13.40
C GLN A 17 -23.16 -6.86 -12.09
N ASP A 18 -23.91 -7.45 -11.18
CA ASP A 18 -24.17 -6.97 -9.82
C ASP A 18 -22.95 -7.03 -8.90
N ALA A 19 -21.92 -7.76 -9.31
CA ALA A 19 -20.65 -7.89 -8.58
C ALA A 19 -19.77 -6.64 -8.62
N CYS A 20 -20.10 -5.65 -9.46
CA CYS A 20 -19.31 -4.45 -9.64
C CYS A 20 -20.17 -3.20 -9.89
N TRP A 21 -19.57 -2.05 -9.65
CA TRP A 21 -20.17 -0.73 -9.94
C TRP A 21 -19.12 0.23 -10.48
N LYS A 22 -19.58 1.27 -11.14
CA LYS A 22 -18.69 2.29 -11.70
C LYS A 22 -18.55 3.45 -10.75
N HIS A 23 -17.33 3.73 -10.30
CA HIS A 23 -17.06 4.86 -9.43
C HIS A 23 -17.29 6.20 -10.19
N LYS A 24 -18.18 7.06 -9.67
CA LYS A 24 -18.68 8.24 -10.38
C LYS A 24 -17.59 9.27 -10.68
N GLN A 25 -16.63 9.47 -9.76
CA GLN A 25 -15.61 10.51 -9.91
C GLN A 25 -14.44 10.05 -10.77
N SER A 26 -13.95 8.83 -10.57
CA SER A 26 -12.78 8.29 -11.30
C SER A 26 -13.17 7.58 -12.59
N GLY A 27 -14.43 7.18 -12.76
CA GLY A 27 -14.89 6.37 -13.88
C GLY A 27 -14.39 4.93 -13.86
N LYS A 28 -13.69 4.50 -12.80
CA LYS A 28 -13.13 3.17 -12.63
C LYS A 28 -14.19 2.17 -12.23
N TRP A 29 -14.00 0.90 -12.62
CA TRP A 29 -14.83 -0.21 -12.15
C TRP A 29 -14.35 -0.68 -10.79
N ILE A 30 -15.31 -0.90 -9.87
CA ILE A 30 -15.07 -1.34 -8.51
C ILE A 30 -15.78 -2.68 -8.33
N ILE A 31 -15.05 -3.68 -7.87
CA ILE A 31 -15.59 -4.99 -7.50
C ILE A 31 -15.90 -4.99 -6.01
N TYR A 32 -17.10 -5.42 -5.63
CA TYR A 32 -17.45 -5.57 -4.22
C TYR A 32 -16.56 -6.60 -3.53
N HIS A 33 -16.23 -6.37 -2.27
CA HIS A 33 -15.42 -7.32 -1.48
C HIS A 33 -16.07 -8.72 -1.45
N TRP A 34 -17.38 -8.80 -1.21
CA TRP A 34 -18.10 -10.09 -1.24
C TRP A 34 -17.96 -10.83 -2.58
N ALA A 35 -17.85 -10.08 -3.67
CA ALA A 35 -17.67 -10.66 -4.99
C ALA A 35 -16.25 -11.20 -5.19
N CYS A 36 -15.24 -10.52 -4.66
CA CYS A 36 -13.87 -11.04 -4.62
C CYS A 36 -13.81 -12.37 -3.84
N GLU A 37 -14.40 -12.45 -2.66
CA GLU A 37 -14.46 -13.68 -1.87
C GLU A 37 -15.21 -14.81 -2.60
N ARG A 38 -16.33 -14.48 -3.23
CA ARG A 38 -17.10 -15.46 -4.02
C ARG A 38 -16.31 -15.97 -5.23
N ALA A 39 -15.60 -15.10 -5.92
CA ALA A 39 -14.72 -15.47 -7.03
C ALA A 39 -13.58 -16.38 -6.55
N ALA A 40 -12.97 -16.08 -5.41
CA ALA A 40 -11.92 -16.90 -4.82
C ALA A 40 -12.42 -18.30 -4.49
N ALA A 41 -13.59 -18.40 -3.85
CA ALA A 41 -14.22 -19.67 -3.53
C ALA A 41 -14.61 -20.47 -4.80
N HIS A 42 -15.20 -19.80 -5.81
CA HIS A 42 -15.60 -20.43 -7.07
C HIS A 42 -14.39 -20.96 -7.87
N LYS A 43 -13.28 -20.23 -7.86
CA LYS A 43 -12.05 -20.62 -8.56
C LYS A 43 -11.16 -21.58 -7.77
N GLY A 44 -11.42 -21.76 -6.47
CA GLY A 44 -10.56 -22.55 -5.59
C GLY A 44 -9.22 -21.86 -5.31
N ILE A 45 -9.21 -20.54 -5.15
CA ILE A 45 -8.01 -19.79 -4.76
C ILE A 45 -7.68 -20.13 -3.31
N ALA A 46 -6.45 -20.60 -3.08
CA ALA A 46 -5.89 -20.84 -1.75
C ALA A 46 -4.97 -19.70 -1.36
N PHE A 47 -4.89 -19.40 -0.08
CA PHE A 47 -4.01 -18.36 0.47
C PHE A 47 -3.04 -18.95 1.46
N ASP A 48 -1.80 -18.48 1.43
CA ASP A 48 -0.84 -18.72 2.49
C ASP A 48 -1.19 -17.88 3.73
N PRO A 49 -0.69 -18.26 4.92
CA PRO A 49 -0.76 -17.39 6.08
C PRO A 49 -0.13 -16.03 5.75
N PRO A 50 -0.80 -14.90 6.07
CA PRO A 50 -0.28 -13.59 5.73
C PRO A 50 1.00 -13.28 6.51
N VAL A 51 1.96 -12.60 5.87
CA VAL A 51 3.20 -12.15 6.50
C VAL A 51 3.03 -10.70 6.96
N ILE A 52 3.20 -10.45 8.25
CA ILE A 52 3.19 -9.09 8.80
C ILE A 52 4.52 -8.43 8.42
N ILE A 53 4.44 -7.36 7.63
CA ILE A 53 5.60 -6.56 7.22
C ILE A 53 5.88 -5.48 8.25
N TYR A 54 4.83 -4.78 8.70
CA TYR A 54 4.90 -3.77 9.73
C TYR A 54 3.57 -3.68 10.46
N ALA A 55 3.62 -3.41 11.76
CA ALA A 55 2.43 -3.17 12.57
C ALA A 55 2.74 -2.23 13.72
N ASP A 56 1.87 -1.25 13.89
CA ASP A 56 1.82 -0.38 15.07
C ASP A 56 0.38 -0.30 15.58
N PRO A 57 0.03 -1.12 16.60
CA PRO A 57 -1.33 -1.13 17.15
C PRO A 57 -1.73 0.19 17.81
N ALA A 58 -0.78 0.95 18.38
CA ALA A 58 -1.06 2.24 19.01
C ALA A 58 -1.46 3.29 17.98
N GLU A 59 -0.76 3.32 16.86
CA GLU A 59 -1.06 4.20 15.72
C GLU A 59 -2.11 3.61 14.75
N LYS A 60 -2.66 2.42 15.04
CA LYS A 60 -3.62 1.71 14.18
C LYS A 60 -3.11 1.51 12.76
N PHE A 61 -1.85 1.15 12.64
CA PHE A 61 -1.18 0.91 11.38
C PHE A 61 -0.87 -0.58 11.21
N ALA A 62 -1.18 -1.13 10.04
CA ALA A 62 -0.80 -2.49 9.66
C ALA A 62 -0.48 -2.57 8.17
N THR A 63 0.64 -3.21 7.84
CA THR A 63 1.00 -3.63 6.48
C THR A 63 1.28 -5.11 6.49
N ILE A 64 0.56 -5.85 5.66
CA ILE A 64 0.75 -7.30 5.50
C ILE A 64 1.00 -7.66 4.04
N CYS A 65 1.75 -8.71 3.81
CA CYS A 65 1.88 -9.35 2.51
C CYS A 65 0.95 -10.55 2.46
N VAL A 66 0.12 -10.62 1.43
CA VAL A 66 -0.78 -11.73 1.15
C VAL A 66 -0.31 -12.43 -0.12
N THR A 67 -0.19 -13.76 -0.07
CA THR A 67 0.11 -14.62 -1.22
C THR A 67 -1.07 -15.54 -1.47
N GLY A 68 -1.46 -15.71 -2.72
CA GLY A 68 -2.53 -16.61 -3.14
C GLY A 68 -2.16 -17.43 -4.36
N HIS A 69 -2.83 -18.56 -4.51
CA HIS A 69 -2.55 -19.57 -5.54
C HIS A 69 -3.82 -19.97 -6.27
N LEU A 70 -3.70 -20.14 -7.58
CA LEU A 70 -4.75 -20.66 -8.46
C LEU A 70 -4.13 -21.67 -9.44
N GLY A 71 -4.21 -22.96 -9.15
CA GLY A 71 -3.46 -23.98 -9.86
C GLY A 71 -1.95 -23.70 -9.76
N ASP A 72 -1.27 -23.63 -10.90
CA ASP A 72 0.18 -23.34 -10.95
C ASP A 72 0.53 -21.84 -10.86
N LYS A 73 -0.48 -20.97 -10.83
CA LYS A 73 -0.28 -19.53 -10.72
C LYS A 73 -0.18 -19.11 -9.27
N SER A 74 0.78 -18.26 -8.97
CA SER A 74 0.93 -17.62 -7.66
C SER A 74 1.04 -16.12 -7.84
N GLU A 75 0.33 -15.37 -7.01
CA GLU A 75 0.35 -13.92 -6.96
C GLU A 75 0.43 -13.43 -5.53
N TRP A 76 1.00 -12.27 -5.34
CA TRP A 76 1.09 -11.62 -4.04
C TRP A 76 0.76 -10.13 -4.12
N SER A 77 0.39 -9.56 -2.98
CA SER A 77 0.18 -8.11 -2.84
C SER A 77 0.34 -7.67 -1.40
N PHE A 78 0.65 -6.40 -1.21
CA PHE A 78 0.54 -5.77 0.10
C PHE A 78 -0.89 -5.30 0.33
N GLY A 79 -1.35 -5.47 1.57
CA GLY A 79 -2.51 -4.79 2.11
C GLY A 79 -2.07 -3.83 3.20
N GLU A 80 -2.62 -2.62 3.18
CA GLU A 80 -2.29 -1.56 4.13
C GLU A 80 -3.55 -1.03 4.78
N ALA A 81 -3.47 -0.78 6.08
CA ALA A 81 -4.48 -0.05 6.82
C ALA A 81 -3.79 0.94 7.76
N ALA A 82 -4.22 2.19 7.70
CA ALA A 82 -3.69 3.29 8.49
C ALA A 82 -4.79 4.34 8.73
N PRO A 83 -4.65 5.23 9.71
CA PRO A 83 -5.64 6.27 9.99
C PRO A 83 -5.99 7.17 8.82
N TYR A 84 -5.09 7.31 7.83
CA TYR A 84 -5.33 8.13 6.65
C TYR A 84 -6.13 7.41 5.55
N ASN A 85 -6.23 6.08 5.59
CA ASN A 85 -6.92 5.29 4.56
C ASN A 85 -7.99 4.34 5.11
N THR A 86 -8.22 4.31 6.43
CA THR A 86 -9.33 3.58 7.04
C THR A 86 -9.83 4.27 8.30
N THR A 87 -11.14 4.25 8.50
CA THR A 87 -11.81 4.73 9.72
C THR A 87 -12.11 3.60 10.69
N GLN A 88 -11.85 2.35 10.29
CA GLN A 88 -12.16 1.17 11.08
C GLN A 88 -11.18 1.00 12.24
N SER A 89 -11.66 0.39 13.33
CA SER A 89 -10.85 0.16 14.54
C SER A 89 -9.99 -1.12 14.47
N TYR A 90 -10.05 -1.88 13.37
CA TYR A 90 -9.39 -3.17 13.19
C TYR A 90 -8.45 -3.18 11.98
N PRO A 91 -7.25 -2.57 12.11
CA PRO A 91 -6.36 -2.35 10.97
C PRO A 91 -5.86 -3.64 10.33
N PHE A 92 -5.61 -4.70 11.11
CA PHE A 92 -5.14 -5.98 10.55
C PHE A 92 -6.16 -6.61 9.60
N ALA A 93 -7.44 -6.65 10.00
CA ALA A 93 -8.49 -7.19 9.14
C ALA A 93 -8.68 -6.35 7.87
N MET A 94 -8.54 -5.02 7.96
CA MET A 94 -8.63 -4.15 6.80
C MET A 94 -7.43 -4.33 5.86
N ALA A 95 -6.23 -4.46 6.40
CA ALA A 95 -5.04 -4.75 5.61
C ALA A 95 -5.16 -6.12 4.91
N GLU A 96 -5.66 -7.15 5.61
CA GLU A 96 -5.90 -8.47 5.04
C GLU A 96 -6.90 -8.43 3.89
N LYS A 97 -8.06 -7.81 4.08
CA LYS A 97 -9.09 -7.64 3.04
C LYS A 97 -8.50 -7.02 1.78
N ARG A 98 -7.82 -5.89 1.90
CA ARG A 98 -7.18 -5.19 0.78
C ARG A 98 -6.16 -6.05 0.07
N GLY A 99 -5.30 -6.75 0.82
CA GLY A 99 -4.31 -7.65 0.26
C GLY A 99 -4.95 -8.81 -0.50
N LYS A 100 -5.94 -9.48 0.10
CA LYS A 100 -6.69 -10.59 -0.53
C LYS A 100 -7.41 -10.15 -1.79
N ASP A 101 -8.15 -9.05 -1.74
CA ASP A 101 -8.89 -8.55 -2.90
C ASP A 101 -7.97 -8.29 -4.09
N ARG A 102 -6.83 -7.63 -3.86
CA ARG A 102 -5.82 -7.38 -4.90
C ARG A 102 -5.27 -8.67 -5.49
N VAL A 103 -4.95 -9.65 -4.65
CA VAL A 103 -4.45 -10.97 -5.10
C VAL A 103 -5.51 -11.71 -5.92
N ILE A 104 -6.77 -11.70 -5.48
CA ILE A 104 -7.88 -12.29 -6.21
C ILE A 104 -8.01 -11.65 -7.59
N LEU A 105 -8.05 -10.32 -7.67
CA LEU A 105 -8.15 -9.60 -8.94
C LEU A 105 -7.00 -9.93 -9.91
N LYS A 106 -5.78 -10.10 -9.39
CA LYS A 106 -4.63 -10.54 -10.19
C LYS A 106 -4.81 -11.96 -10.73
N LEU A 107 -5.16 -12.90 -9.86
CA LEU A 107 -5.30 -14.31 -10.23
C LEU A 107 -6.43 -14.58 -11.22
N ILE A 108 -7.54 -13.83 -11.13
CA ILE A 108 -8.65 -13.96 -12.08
C ILE A 108 -8.50 -13.09 -13.34
N GLY A 109 -7.47 -12.24 -13.42
CA GLY A 109 -7.17 -11.43 -14.60
C GLY A 109 -7.94 -10.10 -14.69
N LEU A 110 -8.48 -9.58 -13.58
CA LEU A 110 -9.16 -8.27 -13.52
C LEU A 110 -8.24 -7.13 -13.08
N HIS A 111 -7.02 -7.42 -12.66
CA HIS A 111 -6.06 -6.40 -12.25
C HIS A 111 -5.77 -5.43 -13.40
N GLY A 112 -5.84 -4.12 -13.12
CA GLY A 112 -5.71 -3.07 -14.14
C GLY A 112 -7.03 -2.68 -14.83
N MET A 113 -8.05 -3.56 -14.84
CA MET A 113 -9.40 -3.28 -15.36
C MET A 113 -10.35 -2.79 -14.28
N ALA A 114 -10.19 -3.31 -13.07
CA ALA A 114 -11.03 -2.99 -11.92
C ALA A 114 -10.20 -2.90 -10.63
N TYR A 115 -10.79 -2.27 -9.62
CA TYR A 115 -10.26 -2.12 -8.25
C TYR A 115 -11.23 -2.78 -7.28
N SER A 116 -10.77 -3.11 -6.07
CA SER A 116 -11.66 -3.60 -5.02
C SER A 116 -12.43 -2.47 -4.34
N GLU A 117 -13.53 -2.81 -3.67
CA GLU A 117 -14.34 -1.88 -2.88
C GLU A 117 -13.51 -1.21 -1.78
N GLU A 118 -12.60 -1.95 -1.15
CA GLU A 118 -11.71 -1.46 -0.10
C GLU A 118 -10.68 -0.44 -0.61
N GLU A 119 -10.45 -0.37 -1.92
CA GLU A 119 -9.62 0.65 -2.57
C GLU A 119 -10.44 1.87 -3.04
N ALA A 120 -11.77 1.74 -3.11
CA ALA A 120 -12.63 2.83 -3.58
C ALA A 120 -12.63 4.03 -2.63
N ASP A 121 -12.39 3.81 -1.34
CA ASP A 121 -12.27 4.89 -0.35
C ASP A 121 -11.02 5.74 -0.57
N ASP A 122 -9.96 5.19 -1.11
CA ASP A 122 -8.74 5.93 -1.47
C ASP A 122 -9.00 6.93 -2.61
N PHE A 123 -9.94 6.62 -3.51
CA PHE A 123 -10.36 7.56 -4.58
C PHE A 123 -11.19 8.73 -4.08
N ARG A 124 -11.85 8.59 -2.92
CA ARG A 124 -12.61 9.70 -2.29
C ARG A 124 -11.68 10.69 -1.58
N GLN A 125 -10.52 10.23 -1.16
CA GLN A 125 -9.53 11.01 -0.42
C GLN A 125 -8.40 11.55 -1.30
N ALA A 126 -8.46 11.38 -2.63
CA ALA A 126 -7.51 12.03 -3.51
C ALA A 126 -7.53 13.54 -3.21
N PRO A 127 -6.40 14.14 -2.77
CA PRO A 127 -6.39 15.55 -2.39
C PRO A 127 -6.90 16.37 -3.56
N VAL A 128 -7.80 17.33 -3.26
CA VAL A 128 -8.20 18.37 -4.20
C VAL A 128 -6.92 18.89 -4.84
N LYS A 129 -6.71 18.62 -6.13
CA LYS A 129 -5.57 19.15 -6.87
C LYS A 129 -5.60 20.66 -6.66
N ASN A 130 -4.69 21.16 -5.87
CA ASN A 130 -4.47 22.58 -5.71
C ASN A 130 -4.03 23.06 -7.09
N LYS A 131 -4.92 23.79 -7.80
CA LYS A 131 -4.75 24.24 -9.19
C LYS A 131 -3.55 25.17 -9.40
N ASN A 132 -2.72 25.38 -8.37
CA ASN A 132 -1.57 26.26 -8.38
C ASN A 132 -0.20 25.55 -8.26
N VAL A 133 -0.17 24.23 -8.32
CA VAL A 133 1.12 23.51 -8.39
C VAL A 133 1.47 23.36 -9.87
N LYS A 134 2.50 24.06 -10.32
CA LYS A 134 3.07 23.92 -11.66
C LYS A 134 3.63 22.50 -11.80
N ASP A 135 3.40 21.87 -12.95
CA ASP A 135 3.76 20.46 -13.26
C ASP A 135 5.29 20.15 -13.22
N ASP A 136 6.12 21.09 -12.79
CA ASP A 136 7.58 20.95 -12.76
C ASP A 136 8.16 20.36 -11.46
N ASP A 137 7.31 20.07 -10.44
CA ASP A 137 7.74 19.60 -9.10
C ASP A 137 7.72 18.07 -8.91
N TRP A 138 7.73 17.28 -9.98
CA TRP A 138 7.71 15.80 -9.88
C TRP A 138 9.05 15.17 -9.46
N HIS A 139 10.10 15.95 -9.27
CA HIS A 139 11.42 15.45 -8.89
C HIS A 139 11.73 15.49 -7.39
N ASP A 140 10.94 16.21 -6.61
CA ASP A 140 11.04 16.17 -5.16
C ASP A 140 9.93 15.28 -4.60
N GLY A 141 10.29 14.13 -4.04
CA GLY A 141 9.37 13.19 -3.40
C GLY A 141 8.43 13.89 -2.42
N PRO A 142 7.26 13.28 -2.10
CA PRO A 142 6.19 13.96 -1.39
C PRO A 142 6.70 14.63 -0.11
N ALA A 143 6.25 15.84 0.16
CA ALA A 143 6.65 16.67 1.31
C ALA A 143 6.57 15.92 2.68
N ARG A 144 5.77 14.85 2.76
CA ARG A 144 5.70 13.94 3.90
C ARG A 144 7.00 13.16 4.12
N ASN A 145 7.67 12.70 3.07
CA ASN A 145 8.94 11.98 3.21
C ASN A 145 10.03 12.91 3.74
N ARG A 146 10.04 14.18 3.32
CA ARG A 146 11.01 15.17 3.78
C ARG A 146 10.86 15.43 5.30
N SER A 147 9.65 15.57 5.83
CA SER A 147 9.44 15.79 7.26
C SER A 147 9.79 14.56 8.10
N VAL A 148 9.45 13.35 7.63
CA VAL A 148 9.82 12.10 8.30
C VAL A 148 11.35 11.91 8.28
N MET A 149 11.99 12.12 7.15
CA MET A 149 13.44 12.03 7.01
C MET A 149 14.17 13.07 7.86
N SER A 150 13.68 14.31 7.90
CA SER A 150 14.24 15.38 8.75
C SER A 150 14.08 15.05 10.24
N ASN A 151 12.95 14.51 10.65
CA ASN A 151 12.73 14.08 12.04
C ASN A 151 13.65 12.91 12.43
N MET A 152 13.81 11.92 11.54
CA MET A 152 14.73 10.80 11.77
C MET A 152 16.18 11.26 11.84
N PHE A 153 16.59 12.19 10.98
CA PHE A 153 17.93 12.79 11.01
C PHE A 153 18.16 13.58 12.31
N SER A 154 17.18 14.38 12.73
CA SER A 154 17.24 15.13 13.99
C SER A 154 17.33 14.21 15.21
N GLN A 155 16.57 13.09 15.22
CA GLN A 155 16.64 12.09 16.28
C GLN A 155 18.01 11.43 16.31
N MET A 156 18.53 11.00 15.17
CA MET A 156 19.85 10.38 15.05
C MET A 156 20.97 11.34 15.47
N SER A 157 20.87 12.62 15.13
CA SER A 157 21.81 13.65 15.59
C SER A 157 21.81 13.82 17.11
N LYS A 158 20.61 13.73 17.71
CA LYS A 158 20.47 13.75 19.17
C LYS A 158 21.07 12.51 19.80
N ASP A 159 20.74 11.32 19.27
CA ASP A 159 21.25 10.04 19.77
C ASP A 159 22.78 9.98 19.69
N LEU A 160 23.39 10.56 18.64
CA LEU A 160 24.83 10.75 18.51
C LEU A 160 25.40 11.67 19.60
N GLY A 161 24.71 12.77 19.91
CA GLY A 161 25.10 13.69 20.99
C GLY A 161 25.03 13.06 22.38
N ASP A 162 24.14 12.09 22.57
CA ASP A 162 23.93 11.39 23.83
C ASP A 162 24.83 10.14 23.98
N CYS A 163 25.62 9.78 22.96
CA CYS A 163 26.57 8.66 23.02
C CYS A 163 27.69 8.95 24.03
N SER A 164 27.79 8.10 25.07
CA SER A 164 28.79 8.23 26.14
C SER A 164 29.98 7.29 26.03
N ASP A 165 29.88 6.26 25.17
CA ASP A 165 30.91 5.26 24.99
C ASP A 165 30.95 4.72 23.54
N LEU A 166 32.04 4.02 23.21
CA LEU A 166 32.30 3.48 21.89
C LEU A 166 31.29 2.41 21.46
N GLY A 167 30.78 1.59 22.41
CA GLY A 167 29.82 0.53 22.11
C GLY A 167 28.45 1.10 21.71
N MET A 168 28.00 2.18 22.35
CA MET A 168 26.78 2.91 21.94
C MET A 168 26.95 3.50 20.55
N LEU A 169 28.11 4.07 20.23
CA LEU A 169 28.40 4.63 18.93
C LEU A 169 28.41 3.57 17.83
N GLU A 170 29.05 2.44 18.05
CA GLU A 170 29.07 1.31 17.11
C GLU A 170 27.68 0.75 16.86
N GLY A 171 26.84 0.60 17.90
CA GLY A 171 25.44 0.20 17.79
C GLY A 171 24.62 1.18 16.96
N LEU A 172 24.80 2.48 17.18
CA LEU A 172 24.11 3.52 16.44
C LEU A 172 24.51 3.54 14.96
N VAL A 173 25.81 3.41 14.67
CA VAL A 173 26.33 3.33 13.30
C VAL A 173 25.81 2.09 12.58
N ALA A 174 25.76 0.94 13.24
CA ALA A 174 25.26 -0.31 12.67
C ALA A 174 23.77 -0.20 12.28
N THR A 175 22.94 0.43 13.12
CA THR A 175 21.50 0.61 12.87
C THR A 175 21.21 1.72 11.86
N SER A 176 21.98 2.79 11.85
CA SER A 176 21.74 3.99 11.03
C SER A 176 22.45 3.96 9.68
N GLY A 177 23.50 3.15 9.52
CA GLY A 177 24.34 3.16 8.31
C GLY A 177 23.59 2.76 7.04
N ALA A 178 22.65 1.83 7.10
CA ALA A 178 21.79 1.46 5.97
C ALA A 178 20.84 2.61 5.59
N PHE A 179 20.27 3.28 6.59
CA PHE A 179 19.37 4.43 6.42
C PHE A 179 20.11 5.63 5.79
N LEU A 180 21.31 5.97 6.26
CA LEU A 180 22.12 7.05 5.70
C LEU A 180 22.48 6.81 4.23
N LYS A 181 22.83 5.57 3.86
CA LYS A 181 23.07 5.20 2.45
C LYS A 181 21.82 5.35 1.59
N GLN A 182 20.67 5.02 2.13
CA GLN A 182 19.39 5.17 1.42
C GLN A 182 19.03 6.66 1.23
N LEU A 183 19.26 7.49 2.24
CA LEU A 183 19.08 8.94 2.15
C LEU A 183 19.98 9.55 1.07
N GLN A 184 21.26 9.24 1.08
CA GLN A 184 22.24 9.75 0.12
C GLN A 184 21.88 9.34 -1.32
N GLY A 185 21.39 8.09 -1.52
CA GLY A 185 21.02 7.60 -2.85
C GLY A 185 19.72 8.21 -3.39
N ASN A 186 18.75 8.47 -2.51
CA ASN A 186 17.41 8.90 -2.92
C ASN A 186 17.17 10.41 -2.89
N SER A 187 18.01 11.18 -2.20
CA SER A 187 17.86 12.63 -2.05
C SER A 187 19.21 13.34 -1.99
N PRO A 188 20.00 13.31 -3.07
CA PRO A 188 21.34 13.92 -3.08
C PRO A 188 21.32 15.40 -2.70
N LYS A 189 20.36 16.17 -3.24
CA LYS A 189 20.22 17.62 -2.95
C LYS A 189 19.87 17.90 -1.49
N TRP A 190 19.04 17.06 -0.88
CA TRP A 190 18.72 17.19 0.53
C TRP A 190 19.94 16.87 1.40
N TRP A 191 20.67 15.82 1.06
CA TRP A 191 21.90 15.45 1.75
C TRP A 191 22.93 16.57 1.75
N ASP A 192 23.16 17.18 0.59
CA ASP A 192 24.12 18.27 0.43
C ASP A 192 23.73 19.56 1.19
N SER A 193 22.44 19.76 1.48
CA SER A 193 21.93 20.92 2.22
C SER A 193 21.95 20.76 3.74
N GLU A 194 21.98 19.51 4.25
CA GLU A 194 21.87 19.20 5.69
C GLU A 194 23.16 18.59 6.28
N SER A 195 24.15 18.27 5.44
CA SER A 195 25.45 17.75 5.83
C SER A 195 26.49 18.86 5.86
#